data_ca46036b7f36536d550c8bfd71e61d7a
#
_entry.id   ca46036b7f36536d550c8bfd71e61d7a
#
_cell.length_a   1.000
_cell.length_b   1.000
_cell.length_c   1.000
_cell.angle_alpha   90.00
_cell.angle_beta   90.00
_cell.angle_gamma   90.00
#
_symmetry.space_group_name_H-M   'P 1'
#
loop_
_entity.id
_entity.type
_entity.pdbx_description
1 polymer ?
#
loop_
_entity_poly.entity_id
_entity_poly.type
_entity_poly.pdbx_seq_one_letter_code
_entity_poly.pdbx_strand_id
1 'polypeptide(L)'
;MSSHTAVIRWQRGDARFTDNRYSRVHRWQFDGGAIVEASSSPHVVPLPFSNPAGVDSEEAFVASLSSCHMLWFLSLAAEQGYCIDDYEDAAEGLMGRD
;
A
#
# COMPACT_ATOMS: atom_id res chain seq x y z
N MET A 1 -5.29 -5.61 -23.71
CA MET A 1 -4.30 -5.66 -22.61
C MET A 1 -4.01 -4.26 -22.13
N SER A 2 -3.96 -4.05 -20.84
CA SER A 2 -3.70 -2.74 -20.29
C SER A 2 -2.38 -2.78 -19.48
N SER A 3 -1.73 -1.62 -19.38
CA SER A 3 -0.49 -1.45 -18.64
C SER A 3 -0.78 -0.65 -17.38
N HIS A 4 -0.23 -1.09 -16.28
CA HIS A 4 -0.40 -0.44 -14.98
C HIS A 4 0.98 -0.20 -14.39
N THR A 5 1.28 1.05 -14.05
CA THR A 5 2.65 1.44 -13.67
C THR A 5 2.69 2.19 -12.35
N ALA A 6 3.82 2.09 -11.69
CA ALA A 6 4.13 2.90 -10.52
C ALA A 6 5.64 3.12 -10.50
N VAL A 7 6.05 4.27 -9.99
CA VAL A 7 7.46 4.59 -9.80
C VAL A 7 7.73 4.66 -8.31
N ILE A 8 8.72 3.92 -7.85
CA ILE A 8 9.11 3.86 -6.45
C ILE A 8 10.45 4.58 -6.30
N ARG A 9 10.50 5.59 -5.41
CA ARG A 9 11.69 6.43 -5.26
C ARG A 9 12.12 6.49 -3.80
N TRP A 10 13.39 6.21 -3.57
CA TRP A 10 14.03 6.31 -2.27
C TRP A 10 15.37 6.99 -2.42
N GLN A 11 15.77 7.77 -1.43
CA GLN A 11 17.08 8.40 -1.38
C GLN A 11 17.70 8.19 -0.01
N ARG A 12 18.98 7.87 0.00
CA ARG A 12 19.71 7.64 1.24
C ARG A 12 19.91 8.92 2.06
N GLY A 13 20.10 10.06 1.40
CA GLY A 13 20.46 11.30 2.08
C GLY A 13 21.85 11.22 2.68
N ASP A 14 21.97 11.63 3.93
CA ASP A 14 23.27 11.65 4.63
C ASP A 14 23.53 10.39 5.45
N ALA A 15 22.64 9.44 5.43
CA ALA A 15 22.79 8.23 6.21
C ALA A 15 23.98 7.39 5.72
N ARG A 16 24.56 6.65 6.63
CA ARG A 16 25.73 5.84 6.35
C ARG A 16 25.44 4.61 5.48
N PHE A 17 24.25 4.10 5.59
CA PHE A 17 23.72 2.96 4.84
C PHE A 17 24.24 1.59 5.28
N THR A 18 25.57 1.39 5.26
CA THR A 18 26.13 0.05 5.50
C THR A 18 25.97 -0.45 6.91
N ASP A 19 25.61 0.44 7.86
CA ASP A 19 25.27 0.04 9.22
C ASP A 19 23.78 -0.26 9.38
N ASN A 20 23.04 -0.25 8.26
CA ASN A 20 21.60 -0.50 8.22
C ASN A 20 20.75 0.55 8.95
N ARG A 21 21.35 1.69 9.26
CA ARG A 21 20.70 2.77 10.01
C ARG A 21 20.28 3.89 9.06
N TYR A 22 19.39 3.58 8.16
CA TYR A 22 18.86 4.54 7.20
C TYR A 22 17.34 4.51 7.22
N SER A 23 16.71 5.64 6.83
CA SER A 23 15.27 5.75 6.79
C SER A 23 14.69 4.89 5.67
N ARG A 24 13.59 4.18 5.94
CA ARG A 24 12.86 3.41 4.93
C ARG A 24 11.76 4.24 4.27
N VAL A 25 11.64 5.51 4.60
CA VAL A 25 10.63 6.38 4.00
C VAL A 25 10.94 6.56 2.52
N HIS A 26 9.91 6.41 1.69
CA HIS A 26 10.03 6.53 0.25
C HIS A 26 8.69 6.96 -0.34
N ARG A 27 8.60 7.07 -1.65
CA ARG A 27 7.39 7.52 -2.33
C ARG A 27 7.02 6.58 -3.45
N TRP A 28 5.70 6.42 -3.60
CA TRP A 28 5.10 5.75 -4.74
C TRP A 28 4.44 6.81 -5.58
N GLN A 29 4.75 6.86 -6.88
CA GLN A 29 4.15 7.79 -7.81
C GLN A 29 3.41 7.02 -8.88
N PHE A 30 2.20 7.44 -9.16
CA PHE A 30 1.34 6.79 -10.15
C PHE A 30 1.15 7.71 -11.35
N ASP A 31 0.83 7.13 -12.51
CA ASP A 31 0.76 7.86 -13.77
C ASP A 31 -0.33 8.95 -13.77
N GLY A 32 -1.37 8.79 -12.96
CA GLY A 32 -2.42 9.79 -12.83
C GLY A 32 -2.07 10.96 -11.90
N GLY A 33 -0.87 10.95 -11.30
CA GLY A 33 -0.41 12.02 -10.44
C GLY A 33 -0.53 11.75 -8.95
N ALA A 34 -1.13 10.65 -8.54
CA ALA A 34 -1.22 10.33 -7.12
C ALA A 34 0.15 10.01 -6.56
N ILE A 35 0.44 10.52 -5.36
CA ILE A 35 1.69 10.28 -4.66
C ILE A 35 1.35 9.73 -3.28
N VAL A 36 1.99 8.62 -2.91
CA VAL A 36 1.80 7.99 -1.60
C VAL A 36 3.12 7.99 -0.87
N GLU A 37 3.12 8.50 0.36
CA GLU A 37 4.27 8.39 1.24
C GLU A 37 4.27 7.01 1.87
N ALA A 38 5.35 6.28 1.69
CA ALA A 38 5.44 4.88 2.08
C ALA A 38 6.63 4.64 2.99
N SER A 39 6.58 3.54 3.73
CA SER A 39 7.65 3.16 4.66
C SER A 39 7.48 1.70 5.01
N SER A 40 8.55 1.07 5.53
CA SER A 40 8.39 -0.19 6.23
C SER A 40 7.53 0.03 7.48
N SER A 41 6.82 -1.00 7.89
CA SER A 41 6.10 -0.99 9.16
C SER A 41 7.09 -0.89 10.33
N PRO A 42 6.74 -0.18 11.41
CA PRO A 42 7.56 -0.18 12.63
C PRO A 42 7.72 -1.58 13.25
N HIS A 43 6.82 -2.51 12.91
CA HIS A 43 6.96 -3.90 13.36
C HIS A 43 8.09 -4.63 12.65
N VAL A 44 8.48 -4.16 11.46
CA VAL A 44 9.55 -4.75 10.67
C VAL A 44 10.86 -3.99 10.88
N VAL A 45 10.79 -2.66 10.83
CA VAL A 45 11.95 -1.79 11.04
C VAL A 45 11.61 -0.80 12.14
N PRO A 46 12.35 -0.80 13.26
CA PRO A 46 12.01 0.07 14.40
C PRO A 46 12.25 1.53 14.09
N LEU A 47 11.59 2.38 14.85
CA LEU A 47 11.83 3.82 14.81
C LEU A 47 13.27 4.11 15.26
N PRO A 48 13.88 5.15 14.74
CA PRO A 48 13.37 6.17 13.84
C PRO A 48 13.53 5.84 12.35
N PHE A 49 13.81 4.59 11.99
CA PHE A 49 14.14 4.20 10.62
C PHE A 49 12.93 3.80 9.79
N SER A 50 11.74 3.90 10.35
CA SER A 50 10.48 3.75 9.66
C SER A 50 9.55 4.89 10.08
N ASN A 51 8.45 5.05 9.34
CA ASN A 51 7.45 6.08 9.66
C ASN A 51 6.08 5.40 9.83
N PRO A 52 5.53 5.39 11.05
CA PRO A 52 4.24 4.74 11.28
C PRO A 52 3.07 5.40 10.54
N ALA A 53 3.24 6.65 10.10
CA ALA A 53 2.23 7.35 9.32
C ALA A 53 2.31 7.04 7.83
N GLY A 54 3.39 6.40 7.37
CA GLY A 54 3.53 6.00 5.97
C GLY A 54 2.78 4.71 5.69
N VAL A 55 2.48 4.48 4.42
CA VAL A 55 1.84 3.24 3.99
C VAL A 55 2.92 2.17 3.82
N ASP A 56 2.75 1.01 4.46
CA ASP A 56 3.66 -0.09 4.23
C ASP A 56 3.13 -1.00 3.12
N SER A 57 4.04 -1.78 2.54
CA SER A 57 3.71 -2.61 1.39
C SER A 57 2.70 -3.68 1.71
N GLU A 58 2.73 -4.22 2.93
CA GLU A 58 1.81 -5.27 3.35
C GLU A 58 0.39 -4.74 3.44
N GLU A 59 0.18 -3.58 4.09
CA GLU A 59 -1.17 -3.01 4.17
C GLU A 59 -1.65 -2.51 2.82
N ALA A 60 -0.74 -2.05 1.95
CA ALA A 60 -1.09 -1.67 0.59
C ALA A 60 -1.59 -2.87 -0.20
N PHE A 61 -0.97 -4.02 -0.01
CA PHE A 61 -1.40 -5.25 -0.67
C PHE A 61 -2.80 -5.66 -0.20
N VAL A 62 -3.05 -5.59 1.10
CA VAL A 62 -4.38 -5.87 1.67
C VAL A 62 -5.40 -4.90 1.07
N ALA A 63 -5.08 -3.61 1.03
CA ALA A 63 -5.98 -2.60 0.47
C ALA A 63 -6.27 -2.87 -1.01
N SER A 64 -5.27 -3.27 -1.77
CA SER A 64 -5.45 -3.52 -3.20
C SER A 64 -6.37 -4.71 -3.46
N LEU A 65 -6.22 -5.77 -2.66
CA LEU A 65 -7.08 -6.95 -2.79
C LEU A 65 -8.52 -6.61 -2.41
N SER A 66 -8.72 -5.89 -1.31
CA SER A 66 -10.04 -5.48 -0.86
C SER A 66 -10.71 -4.58 -1.89
N SER A 67 -9.98 -3.60 -2.41
CA SER A 67 -10.49 -2.69 -3.42
C SER A 67 -10.91 -3.42 -4.69
N CYS A 68 -10.07 -4.32 -5.17
CA CYS A 68 -10.36 -5.11 -6.36
C CYS A 68 -11.62 -5.96 -6.17
N HIS A 69 -11.74 -6.60 -5.01
CA HIS A 69 -12.90 -7.41 -4.68
C HIS A 69 -14.18 -6.56 -4.67
N MET A 70 -14.11 -5.39 -4.05
CA MET A 70 -15.25 -4.47 -3.99
C MET A 70 -15.73 -4.08 -5.39
N LEU A 71 -14.79 -3.71 -6.27
CA LEU A 71 -15.15 -3.25 -7.62
C LEU A 71 -15.85 -4.36 -8.40
N TRP A 72 -15.38 -5.59 -8.29
CA TRP A 72 -16.02 -6.72 -8.94
C TRP A 72 -17.39 -7.00 -8.35
N PHE A 73 -17.50 -6.96 -7.01
CA PHE A 73 -18.79 -7.19 -6.33
C PHE A 73 -19.83 -6.16 -6.77
N LEU A 74 -19.44 -4.87 -6.80
CA LEU A 74 -20.35 -3.80 -7.18
C LEU A 74 -20.82 -3.98 -8.63
N SER A 75 -19.93 -4.36 -9.51
CA SER A 75 -20.25 -4.58 -10.92
C SER A 75 -21.25 -5.73 -11.08
N LEU A 76 -21.00 -6.84 -10.40
CA LEU A 76 -21.89 -8.00 -10.47
C LEU A 76 -23.25 -7.71 -9.86
N ALA A 77 -23.27 -6.97 -8.74
CA ALA A 77 -24.54 -6.59 -8.10
C ALA A 77 -25.39 -5.72 -9.04
N ALA A 78 -24.74 -4.76 -9.71
CA ALA A 78 -25.44 -3.88 -10.64
C ALA A 78 -26.01 -4.69 -11.82
N GLU A 79 -25.27 -5.64 -12.34
CA GLU A 79 -25.74 -6.50 -13.43
C GLU A 79 -26.97 -7.33 -13.02
N GLN A 80 -27.02 -7.72 -11.75
CA GLN A 80 -28.14 -8.51 -11.23
C GLN A 80 -29.33 -7.65 -10.80
N GLY A 81 -29.22 -6.33 -10.94
CA GLY A 81 -30.29 -5.41 -10.61
C GLY A 81 -30.34 -4.99 -9.14
N TYR A 82 -29.30 -5.28 -8.38
CA TYR A 82 -29.22 -4.81 -6.99
C TYR A 82 -28.60 -3.41 -6.95
N CYS A 83 -29.15 -2.56 -6.09
CA CYS A 83 -28.61 -1.22 -5.87
C CYS A 83 -27.89 -1.21 -4.53
N ILE A 84 -26.58 -1.01 -4.58
CA ILE A 84 -25.75 -0.95 -3.38
C ILE A 84 -25.51 0.52 -3.07
N ASP A 85 -25.86 0.97 -1.88
CA ASP A 85 -25.74 2.37 -1.50
C ASP A 85 -24.38 2.71 -0.92
N ASP A 86 -23.77 1.79 -0.18
CA ASP A 86 -22.42 2.00 0.33
C ASP A 86 -21.75 0.64 0.61
N TYR A 87 -20.46 0.69 0.85
CA TYR A 87 -19.66 -0.52 1.03
C TYR A 87 -18.50 -0.19 1.96
N GLU A 88 -18.26 -1.05 2.91
CA GLU A 88 -17.11 -0.90 3.80
C GLU A 88 -16.49 -2.27 4.07
N ASP A 89 -15.18 -2.35 3.98
CA ASP A 89 -14.44 -3.56 4.32
C ASP A 89 -13.24 -3.16 5.18
N ALA A 90 -13.29 -3.50 6.46
CA ALA A 90 -12.18 -3.28 7.38
C ALA A 90 -11.25 -4.49 7.26
N ALA A 91 -10.49 -4.51 6.18
CA ALA A 91 -9.68 -5.65 5.80
C ALA A 91 -8.45 -5.81 6.68
N GLU A 92 -8.07 -7.05 6.96
CA GLU A 92 -6.88 -7.37 7.74
C GLU A 92 -6.12 -8.48 7.06
N GLY A 93 -4.80 -8.32 7.01
CA GLY A 93 -3.91 -9.36 6.51
C GLY A 93 -2.92 -9.73 7.60
N LEU A 94 -2.64 -11.02 7.72
CA LEU A 94 -1.67 -11.53 8.67
C LEU A 94 -0.49 -12.11 7.91
N MET A 95 0.71 -11.71 8.30
CA MET A 95 1.93 -12.27 7.72
C MET A 95 2.44 -13.37 8.63
N GLY A 96 2.45 -14.58 8.09
CA GLY A 96 2.93 -15.72 8.83
C GLY A 96 4.42 -15.90 8.70
N ARG A 97 4.96 -16.80 9.49
CA ARG A 97 6.32 -17.26 9.37
C ARG A 97 6.36 -18.55 8.57
N ASP A 98 7.38 -18.66 7.76
CA ASP A 98 7.64 -19.92 7.04
C ASP A 98 8.53 -20.82 7.86
#